data_1f47a5d3b3ed2843b10d177d4677d48f
#
_entry.id   1f47a5d3b3ed2843b10d177d4677d48f
#
_cell.length_a   1.000
_cell.length_b   1.000
_cell.length_c   1.000
_cell.angle_alpha   90.00
_cell.angle_beta   90.00
_cell.angle_gamma   90.00
#
_symmetry.space_group_name_H-M   'P 1'
#
loop_
_entity.id
_entity.type
_entity.pdbx_description
1 polymer ?
#
loop_
_entity_poly.entity_id
_entity_poly.type
_entity_poly.pdbx_seq_one_letter_code
_entity_poly.pdbx_strand_id
1 'polypeptide(L)'
;MKKIVLAILMIFALVSAHAAETLQSPDGKYHFVFEQKGGRLVYHLNYADKQVVEEGELGVNIDNHLVESAMGIPVDTNRVWTTGMEVIKVERTAKDDTWKPVYGEYATIRDHYNEMTIHLMKGGKQGNFNDNGYDKRQQYLFDIIVRAYDEGVAFRYHFPEATNGLFMNITEDLTSFQLAPGAEAYHFAWAQASPKKVKLLKSEPVWKEESDRPLVLKLSNGIYTSIGEAVLSDFSRGKIKLVADNKLQMSMFDTASVITAYDMPWRVVMAAERAIDLINNKQLMLNLNAPCKIADTSWIRPGKAFRVCRLDMKTALQAIDFAVDRGLQHIELDAGWYGSEWKMSSSALKVLETRDIDMPELCRQAKSKGIGVWLYVNQRALSQQLDSILPLYQKWGVSGITFGFVQVGYQKWTAWMHDAIKKCADY
;
A
#
# COMPACT_ATOMS: atom_id res chain seq x y z
N MET A 1 -63.18 42.29 14.06
CA MET A 1 -61.81 42.34 13.52
C MET A 1 -60.96 41.33 14.28
N LYS A 2 -60.78 40.13 13.68
CA LYS A 2 -59.94 39.09 14.29
C LYS A 2 -58.51 39.20 13.71
N LYS A 3 -57.52 39.49 14.57
CA LYS A 3 -56.11 39.51 14.21
C LYS A 3 -55.61 38.05 14.18
N ILE A 4 -55.23 37.57 13.01
CA ILE A 4 -54.52 36.29 12.82
C ILE A 4 -53.05 36.59 13.07
N VAL A 5 -52.46 36.02 14.13
CA VAL A 5 -51.04 36.02 14.38
C VAL A 5 -50.49 34.78 13.67
N LEU A 6 -49.70 35.00 12.61
CA LEU A 6 -48.98 33.96 11.90
C LEU A 6 -47.65 33.70 12.62
N ALA A 7 -47.55 32.60 13.35
CA ALA A 7 -46.33 32.16 13.96
C ALA A 7 -45.52 31.41 12.91
N ILE A 8 -44.41 32.03 12.44
CA ILE A 8 -43.42 31.35 11.58
C ILE A 8 -42.49 30.55 12.52
N LEU A 9 -42.69 29.23 12.56
CA LEU A 9 -41.73 28.31 13.14
C LEU A 9 -40.51 28.22 12.21
N MET A 10 -39.42 28.91 12.56
CA MET A 10 -38.11 28.62 12.01
C MET A 10 -37.58 27.32 12.63
N ILE A 11 -37.62 26.22 11.88
CA ILE A 11 -36.90 25.02 12.25
C ILE A 11 -35.43 25.28 11.93
N PHE A 12 -34.65 25.63 12.93
CA PHE A 12 -33.21 25.56 12.87
C PHE A 12 -32.83 24.08 12.93
N ALA A 13 -32.47 23.51 11.80
CA ALA A 13 -31.72 22.27 11.79
C ALA A 13 -30.36 22.57 12.42
N LEU A 14 -30.20 22.18 13.68
CA LEU A 14 -28.89 22.14 14.35
C LEU A 14 -28.06 21.09 13.62
N VAL A 15 -27.32 21.50 12.60
CA VAL A 15 -26.18 20.74 12.12
C VAL A 15 -25.17 20.81 13.25
N SER A 16 -25.02 19.72 14.00
CA SER A 16 -23.91 19.57 14.97
C SER A 16 -22.62 19.64 14.18
N ALA A 17 -22.02 20.81 14.08
CA ALA A 17 -20.66 20.93 13.61
C ALA A 17 -19.78 20.24 14.67
N HIS A 18 -19.24 19.06 14.36
CA HIS A 18 -18.19 18.48 15.17
C HIS A 18 -17.01 19.44 15.14
N ALA A 19 -16.40 19.70 16.31
CA ALA A 19 -15.19 20.51 16.38
C ALA A 19 -14.09 19.83 15.56
N ALA A 20 -13.20 20.63 14.96
CA ALA A 20 -12.04 20.11 14.26
C ALA A 20 -11.15 19.26 15.21
N GLU A 21 -10.76 18.08 14.76
CA GLU A 21 -9.89 17.17 15.50
C GLU A 21 -8.46 17.30 15.00
N THR A 22 -7.50 17.51 15.89
CA THR A 22 -6.11 17.79 15.53
C THR A 22 -5.16 16.71 16.02
N LEU A 23 -4.12 16.44 15.23
CA LEU A 23 -3.01 15.56 15.58
C LEU A 23 -1.70 16.23 15.17
N GLN A 24 -0.70 16.20 16.07
CA GLN A 24 0.64 16.71 15.79
C GLN A 24 1.66 15.59 15.83
N SER A 25 2.76 15.71 15.05
CA SER A 25 3.94 14.85 15.22
C SER A 25 4.59 15.09 16.58
N PRO A 26 5.39 14.15 17.11
CA PRO A 26 6.08 14.34 18.38
C PRO A 26 7.00 15.58 18.40
N ASP A 27 7.67 15.92 17.28
CA ASP A 27 8.48 17.12 17.12
C ASP A 27 7.66 18.41 16.87
N GLY A 28 6.33 18.27 16.74
CA GLY A 28 5.40 19.39 16.52
C GLY A 28 5.42 19.99 15.12
N LYS A 29 6.15 19.42 14.14
CA LYS A 29 6.20 20.01 12.80
C LYS A 29 5.02 19.66 11.92
N TYR A 30 4.52 18.43 11.99
CA TYR A 30 3.34 18.05 11.25
C TYR A 30 2.07 18.33 12.06
N HIS A 31 1.12 18.99 11.40
CA HIS A 31 -0.20 19.29 11.95
C HIS A 31 -1.25 18.76 11.00
N PHE A 32 -1.91 17.68 11.38
CA PHE A 32 -3.06 17.11 10.69
C PHE A 32 -4.33 17.58 11.37
N VAL A 33 -5.28 18.08 10.59
CA VAL A 33 -6.59 18.55 11.09
C VAL A 33 -7.67 17.79 10.32
N PHE A 34 -8.54 17.12 11.05
CA PHE A 34 -9.74 16.47 10.51
C PHE A 34 -10.96 17.32 10.79
N GLU A 35 -11.86 17.44 9.82
CA GLU A 35 -13.12 18.17 9.94
C GLU A 35 -14.25 17.45 9.18
N GLN A 36 -15.48 17.63 9.68
CA GLN A 36 -16.69 17.39 8.89
C GLN A 36 -17.18 18.72 8.29
N LYS A 37 -16.97 18.93 7.00
CA LYS A 37 -17.31 20.16 6.28
C LYS A 37 -18.42 19.91 5.28
N GLY A 38 -19.60 20.49 5.53
CA GLY A 38 -20.78 20.25 4.67
C GLY A 38 -21.19 18.77 4.59
N GLY A 39 -20.99 18.01 5.67
CA GLY A 39 -21.25 16.58 5.75
C GLY A 39 -20.20 15.68 5.10
N ARG A 40 -19.11 16.25 4.55
CA ARG A 40 -17.97 15.51 3.98
C ARG A 40 -16.86 15.36 5.01
N LEU A 41 -16.09 14.27 4.91
CA LEU A 41 -14.89 14.04 5.70
C LEU A 41 -13.71 14.71 4.97
N VAL A 42 -13.13 15.74 5.59
CA VAL A 42 -12.02 16.49 5.00
C VAL A 42 -10.86 16.61 5.99
N TYR A 43 -9.67 16.86 5.44
CA TYR A 43 -8.49 17.10 6.26
C TYR A 43 -7.60 18.19 5.65
N HIS A 44 -6.77 18.78 6.51
CA HIS A 44 -5.71 19.72 6.18
C HIS A 44 -4.39 19.20 6.73
N LEU A 45 -3.30 19.45 6.05
CA LEU A 45 -1.97 19.05 6.49
C LEU A 45 -0.99 20.21 6.34
N ASN A 46 -0.34 20.58 7.45
CA ASN A 46 0.76 21.52 7.48
C ASN A 46 2.06 20.85 7.91
N TYR A 47 3.18 21.37 7.42
CA TYR A 47 4.53 21.03 7.88
C TYR A 47 5.24 22.31 8.30
N ALA A 48 5.63 22.38 9.57
CA ALA A 48 6.01 23.61 10.25
C ALA A 48 4.88 24.66 10.10
N ASP A 49 5.16 25.84 9.60
CA ASP A 49 4.20 26.91 9.33
C ASP A 49 3.67 26.93 7.87
N LYS A 50 4.02 25.90 7.07
CA LYS A 50 3.71 25.84 5.65
C LYS A 50 2.65 24.79 5.34
N GLN A 51 1.71 25.15 4.49
CA GLN A 51 0.65 24.26 4.04
C GLN A 51 1.18 23.24 3.02
N VAL A 52 0.88 21.96 3.27
CA VAL A 52 1.22 20.82 2.39
C VAL A 52 -0.01 20.35 1.63
N VAL A 53 -1.14 20.15 2.32
CA VAL A 53 -2.44 19.88 1.71
C VAL A 53 -3.42 20.93 2.21
N GLU A 54 -3.99 21.71 1.27
CA GLU A 54 -4.96 22.76 1.58
C GLU A 54 -6.28 22.19 2.08
N GLU A 55 -6.83 21.23 1.34
CA GLU A 55 -7.98 20.44 1.72
C GLU A 55 -7.90 19.09 0.99
N GLY A 56 -8.00 18.01 1.72
CA GLY A 56 -8.12 16.66 1.19
C GLY A 56 -9.45 16.05 1.59
N GLU A 57 -10.02 15.22 0.76
CA GLU A 57 -11.18 14.40 1.09
C GLU A 57 -10.74 13.04 1.57
N LEU A 58 -11.43 12.49 2.57
CA LEU A 58 -11.20 11.14 3.10
C LEU A 58 -12.43 10.27 2.83
N GLY A 59 -12.19 9.03 2.41
CA GLY A 59 -13.24 8.03 2.22
C GLY A 59 -13.06 7.17 0.99
N VAL A 60 -14.06 6.36 0.72
CA VAL A 60 -14.09 5.35 -0.33
C VAL A 60 -15.46 5.26 -0.99
N ASN A 61 -15.52 4.66 -2.17
CA ASN A 61 -16.77 4.19 -2.74
C ASN A 61 -16.92 2.69 -2.45
N ILE A 62 -18.10 2.31 -1.94
CA ILE A 62 -18.47 0.94 -1.63
C ILE A 62 -19.67 0.52 -2.47
N ASP A 63 -19.62 -0.68 -3.05
CA ASP A 63 -20.75 -1.27 -3.74
C ASP A 63 -21.12 -2.64 -3.14
N ASN A 64 -21.92 -2.62 -2.10
CA ASN A 64 -22.35 -3.81 -1.38
C ASN A 64 -23.79 -4.27 -1.74
N HIS A 65 -24.42 -3.71 -2.74
CA HIS A 65 -25.84 -3.95 -3.02
C HIS A 65 -26.21 -5.44 -3.16
N LEU A 66 -25.34 -6.26 -3.75
CA LEU A 66 -25.60 -7.70 -3.88
C LEU A 66 -25.52 -8.42 -2.53
N VAL A 67 -24.53 -8.05 -1.69
CA VAL A 67 -24.36 -8.62 -0.35
C VAL A 67 -25.52 -8.22 0.55
N GLU A 68 -25.89 -6.94 0.55
CA GLU A 68 -26.99 -6.38 1.32
C GLU A 68 -28.32 -7.07 0.93
N SER A 69 -28.58 -7.19 -0.36
CA SER A 69 -29.76 -7.88 -0.88
C SER A 69 -29.79 -9.35 -0.47
N ALA A 70 -28.69 -10.06 -0.57
CA ALA A 70 -28.58 -11.48 -0.19
C ALA A 70 -28.78 -11.71 1.31
N MET A 71 -28.36 -10.75 2.15
CA MET A 71 -28.51 -10.81 3.61
C MET A 71 -29.85 -10.26 4.10
N GLY A 72 -30.70 -9.74 3.21
CA GLY A 72 -31.96 -9.09 3.58
C GLY A 72 -31.80 -7.76 4.33
N ILE A 73 -30.62 -7.11 4.14
CA ILE A 73 -30.33 -5.76 4.65
C ILE A 73 -30.83 -4.75 3.61
N PRO A 74 -31.44 -3.62 4.00
CA PRO A 74 -31.80 -2.57 3.04
C PRO A 74 -30.59 -2.09 2.26
N VAL A 75 -30.70 -2.05 0.92
CA VAL A 75 -29.60 -1.65 0.05
C VAL A 75 -29.25 -0.18 0.28
N ASP A 76 -27.95 0.11 0.55
CA ASP A 76 -27.45 1.46 0.65
C ASP A 76 -27.30 2.09 -0.75
N THR A 77 -28.14 3.08 -1.04
CA THR A 77 -28.10 3.81 -2.30
C THR A 77 -26.97 4.87 -2.32
N ASN A 78 -26.47 5.27 -1.15
CA ASN A 78 -25.34 6.19 -1.05
C ASN A 78 -24.02 5.42 -0.93
N ARG A 79 -23.40 5.13 -2.07
CA ARG A 79 -22.13 4.40 -2.16
C ARG A 79 -20.90 5.22 -1.80
N VAL A 80 -21.07 6.52 -1.63
CA VAL A 80 -19.97 7.47 -1.35
C VAL A 80 -19.77 7.58 0.16
N TRP A 81 -18.69 7.02 0.64
CA TRP A 81 -18.36 7.00 2.07
C TRP A 81 -17.39 8.15 2.44
N THR A 82 -17.62 9.32 1.87
CA THR A 82 -17.09 10.61 2.36
C THR A 82 -18.18 11.43 3.01
N THR A 83 -19.45 11.02 2.85
CA THR A 83 -20.64 11.73 3.33
C THR A 83 -21.57 10.82 4.13
N GLY A 84 -22.44 11.43 4.91
CA GLY A 84 -23.44 10.68 5.70
C GLY A 84 -22.84 9.88 6.85
N MET A 85 -21.63 10.23 7.29
CA MET A 85 -20.97 9.64 8.44
C MET A 85 -21.23 10.44 9.70
N GLU A 86 -21.38 9.75 10.84
CA GLU A 86 -21.43 10.35 12.16
C GLU A 86 -20.13 10.00 12.91
N VAL A 87 -19.43 10.99 13.46
CA VAL A 87 -18.29 10.75 14.35
C VAL A 87 -18.83 10.26 15.69
N ILE A 88 -18.50 9.02 16.04
CA ILE A 88 -18.95 8.38 17.30
C ILE A 88 -17.98 8.72 18.43
N LYS A 89 -16.68 8.64 18.14
CA LYS A 89 -15.60 8.76 19.13
C LYS A 89 -14.30 9.13 18.44
N VAL A 90 -13.43 9.82 19.16
CA VAL A 90 -12.03 10.05 18.76
C VAL A 90 -11.12 9.58 19.89
N GLU A 91 -10.18 8.72 19.54
CA GLU A 91 -9.16 8.21 20.46
C GLU A 91 -7.78 8.72 20.07
N ARG A 92 -6.90 8.90 21.06
CA ARG A 92 -5.51 9.30 20.85
C ARG A 92 -4.58 8.43 21.64
N THR A 93 -3.51 8.00 20.97
CA THR A 93 -2.42 7.24 21.58
C THR A 93 -1.08 7.80 21.09
N ALA A 94 0.01 7.36 21.72
CA ALA A 94 1.35 7.69 21.30
C ALA A 94 2.25 6.47 21.47
N LYS A 95 3.29 6.38 20.65
CA LYS A 95 4.31 5.34 20.74
C LYS A 95 5.70 5.96 20.63
N ASP A 96 6.63 5.46 21.43
CA ASP A 96 8.06 5.72 21.31
C ASP A 96 8.81 4.44 21.65
N ASP A 97 9.24 3.72 20.63
CA ASP A 97 9.91 2.43 20.75
C ASP A 97 11.05 2.33 19.73
N THR A 98 11.91 1.34 19.88
CA THR A 98 13.03 1.11 18.97
C THR A 98 13.13 -0.37 18.66
N TRP A 99 13.27 -0.70 17.38
CA TRP A 99 13.41 -2.06 16.92
C TRP A 99 14.63 -2.25 15.99
N LYS A 100 15.05 -3.49 15.80
CA LYS A 100 16.17 -3.84 14.93
C LYS A 100 15.64 -4.53 13.68
N PRO A 101 15.89 -3.99 12.48
CA PRO A 101 15.54 -4.69 11.25
C PRO A 101 16.46 -5.90 11.06
N VAL A 102 15.94 -6.94 10.40
CA VAL A 102 16.71 -8.15 10.08
C VAL A 102 17.87 -7.82 9.14
N TYR A 103 17.64 -6.88 8.23
CA TYR A 103 18.66 -6.35 7.30
C TYR A 103 18.27 -4.93 6.88
N GLY A 104 19.14 -4.26 6.16
CA GLY A 104 18.88 -2.95 5.61
C GLY A 104 19.95 -1.93 5.97
N GLU A 105 19.62 -0.66 5.79
CA GLU A 105 20.58 0.45 5.95
C GLU A 105 20.74 0.92 7.40
N TYR A 106 19.80 0.55 8.28
CA TYR A 106 19.74 1.00 9.66
C TYR A 106 20.01 -0.13 10.63
N ALA A 107 20.89 0.11 11.61
CA ALA A 107 21.12 -0.83 12.70
C ALA A 107 19.94 -0.88 13.69
N THR A 108 19.27 0.27 13.85
CA THR A 108 18.08 0.42 14.70
C THR A 108 17.14 1.43 14.03
N ILE A 109 15.85 1.25 14.26
CA ILE A 109 14.80 2.14 13.77
C ILE A 109 13.94 2.55 14.97
N ARG A 110 13.76 3.86 15.16
CA ARG A 110 12.83 4.39 16.14
C ARG A 110 11.42 4.45 15.54
N ASP A 111 10.44 3.93 16.27
CA ASP A 111 9.02 3.98 15.92
C ASP A 111 8.34 4.96 16.89
N HIS A 112 8.34 6.25 16.48
CA HIS A 112 7.92 7.37 17.33
C HIS A 112 6.84 8.17 16.62
N TYR A 113 5.59 8.07 17.14
CA TYR A 113 4.44 8.75 16.55
C TYR A 113 3.37 9.08 17.59
N ASN A 114 2.54 10.05 17.25
CA ASN A 114 1.22 10.24 17.85
C ASN A 114 0.17 9.67 16.88
N GLU A 115 -0.86 9.03 17.44
CA GLU A 115 -1.95 8.41 16.66
C GLU A 115 -3.29 8.97 17.08
N MET A 116 -4.17 9.17 16.10
CA MET A 116 -5.58 9.51 16.30
C MET A 116 -6.43 8.52 15.51
N THR A 117 -7.39 7.91 16.19
CA THR A 117 -8.42 7.07 15.56
C THR A 117 -9.75 7.77 15.65
N ILE A 118 -10.36 8.03 14.51
CA ILE A 118 -11.68 8.64 14.36
C ILE A 118 -12.66 7.53 14.02
N HIS A 119 -13.51 7.18 14.98
CA HIS A 119 -14.55 6.16 14.81
C HIS A 119 -15.79 6.80 14.21
N LEU A 120 -16.22 6.25 13.09
CA LEU A 120 -17.34 6.74 12.30
C LEU A 120 -18.40 5.66 12.15
N MET A 121 -19.62 6.09 12.01
CA MET A 121 -20.76 5.22 11.71
C MET A 121 -21.56 5.80 10.55
N LYS A 122 -21.87 4.95 9.57
CA LYS A 122 -22.78 5.25 8.47
C LYS A 122 -24.09 4.47 8.64
N GLY A 123 -25.24 5.12 8.43
CA GLY A 123 -26.55 4.48 8.49
C GLY A 123 -27.32 4.71 9.80
N GLY A 124 -28.47 4.06 9.93
CA GLY A 124 -29.41 4.32 11.01
C GLY A 124 -29.04 3.72 12.35
N LYS A 125 -29.46 4.39 13.42
CA LYS A 125 -29.23 3.97 14.83
C LYS A 125 -30.14 2.84 15.31
N GLN A 126 -31.25 2.58 14.62
CA GLN A 126 -32.23 1.55 14.98
C GLN A 126 -32.25 0.45 13.94
N GLY A 127 -32.22 -0.78 14.38
CA GLY A 127 -32.34 -1.95 13.53
C GLY A 127 -33.07 -3.07 14.23
N ASN A 128 -33.70 -3.88 13.43
CA ASN A 128 -34.29 -5.13 13.85
C ASN A 128 -33.48 -6.27 13.24
N PHE A 129 -33.25 -7.33 13.98
CA PHE A 129 -32.70 -8.56 13.41
C PHE A 129 -33.72 -9.21 12.49
N ASN A 130 -33.23 -9.84 11.41
CA ASN A 130 -34.09 -10.70 10.60
C ASN A 130 -34.31 -12.04 11.31
N ASP A 131 -35.17 -12.91 10.73
CA ASP A 131 -35.56 -14.21 11.30
C ASP A 131 -34.36 -15.18 11.45
N ASN A 132 -33.25 -14.90 10.74
CA ASN A 132 -31.99 -15.64 10.83
C ASN A 132 -30.96 -15.02 11.82
N GLY A 133 -31.33 -13.99 12.57
CA GLY A 133 -30.49 -13.32 13.54
C GLY A 133 -29.55 -12.23 12.96
N TYR A 134 -29.64 -11.92 11.67
CA TYR A 134 -28.86 -10.85 11.05
C TYR A 134 -29.45 -9.48 11.37
N ASP A 135 -28.56 -8.52 11.59
CA ASP A 135 -28.95 -7.12 11.80
C ASP A 135 -29.51 -6.52 10.49
N LYS A 136 -30.76 -6.11 10.51
CA LYS A 136 -31.42 -5.44 9.37
C LYS A 136 -31.04 -3.97 9.22
N ARG A 137 -30.18 -3.44 10.10
CA ARG A 137 -29.76 -2.06 10.00
C ARG A 137 -28.79 -1.89 8.85
N GLN A 138 -28.97 -0.84 8.11
CA GLN A 138 -27.99 -0.28 7.23
C GLN A 138 -26.99 0.55 8.07
N GLN A 139 -26.19 -0.13 8.89
CA GLN A 139 -25.24 0.47 9.82
C GLN A 139 -23.84 -0.11 9.60
N TYR A 140 -22.93 0.76 9.23
CA TYR A 140 -21.54 0.40 8.96
C TYR A 140 -20.61 1.15 9.86
N LEU A 141 -19.63 0.46 10.43
CA LEU A 141 -18.54 1.04 11.18
C LEU A 141 -17.36 1.31 10.23
N PHE A 142 -16.72 2.44 10.43
CA PHE A 142 -15.63 2.90 9.59
C PHE A 142 -14.68 3.76 10.42
N ASP A 143 -13.42 3.37 10.50
CA ASP A 143 -12.42 4.11 11.25
C ASP A 143 -11.41 4.76 10.30
N ILE A 144 -10.99 5.96 10.66
CA ILE A 144 -9.84 6.63 10.06
C ILE A 144 -8.73 6.64 11.10
N ILE A 145 -7.65 5.92 10.84
CA ILE A 145 -6.48 5.85 11.71
C ILE A 145 -5.40 6.74 11.12
N VAL A 146 -4.94 7.73 11.88
CA VAL A 146 -3.92 8.71 11.46
C VAL A 146 -2.73 8.60 12.39
N ARG A 147 -1.53 8.44 11.84
CA ARG A 147 -0.25 8.51 12.56
C ARG A 147 0.57 9.69 12.07
N ALA A 148 0.97 10.53 12.99
CA ALA A 148 1.89 11.63 12.74
C ALA A 148 3.26 11.26 13.32
N TYR A 149 4.22 11.01 12.43
CA TYR A 149 5.64 10.80 12.71
C TYR A 149 6.42 12.11 12.50
N ASP A 150 7.64 12.18 13.01
CA ASP A 150 8.53 13.30 12.72
C ASP A 150 8.95 13.36 11.22
N GLU A 151 8.81 12.23 10.51
CA GLU A 151 9.14 12.08 9.08
C GLU A 151 7.95 12.31 8.14
N GLY A 152 6.71 12.27 8.64
CA GLY A 152 5.52 12.38 7.79
C GLY A 152 4.23 11.97 8.49
N VAL A 153 3.13 12.06 7.77
CA VAL A 153 1.82 11.61 8.21
C VAL A 153 1.36 10.43 7.36
N ALA A 154 0.90 9.39 8.03
CA ALA A 154 0.26 8.24 7.39
C ALA A 154 -1.17 8.09 7.91
N PHE A 155 -2.10 7.77 7.04
CA PHE A 155 -3.47 7.45 7.44
C PHE A 155 -4.02 6.30 6.61
N ARG A 156 -4.97 5.57 7.19
CA ARG A 156 -5.65 4.46 6.54
C ARG A 156 -7.10 4.36 7.00
N TYR A 157 -7.86 3.63 6.23
CA TYR A 157 -9.22 3.24 6.59
C TYR A 157 -9.19 1.83 7.18
N HIS A 158 -9.94 1.68 8.28
CA HIS A 158 -10.17 0.40 8.94
C HIS A 158 -11.67 0.13 8.96
N PHE A 159 -12.05 -1.05 8.54
CA PHE A 159 -13.42 -1.56 8.69
C PHE A 159 -13.44 -2.47 9.90
N PRO A 160 -14.00 -2.04 11.04
CA PRO A 160 -14.08 -2.85 12.24
C PRO A 160 -14.88 -4.14 12.02
N GLU A 161 -14.70 -5.10 12.90
CA GLU A 161 -15.46 -6.32 12.89
C GLU A 161 -16.97 -6.01 12.97
N ALA A 162 -17.71 -6.51 11.98
CA ALA A 162 -19.16 -6.42 11.98
C ALA A 162 -19.76 -7.72 12.53
N THR A 163 -20.87 -7.61 13.26
CA THR A 163 -21.59 -8.74 13.87
C THR A 163 -21.86 -9.88 12.89
N ASN A 164 -22.01 -9.57 11.60
CA ASN A 164 -22.36 -10.51 10.54
C ASN A 164 -21.18 -10.87 9.62
N GLY A 165 -19.93 -10.48 9.95
CA GLY A 165 -18.78 -10.74 9.08
C GLY A 165 -18.97 -10.14 7.68
N LEU A 166 -19.34 -8.88 7.61
CA LEU A 166 -19.79 -8.23 6.38
C LEU A 166 -18.68 -8.13 5.34
N PHE A 167 -19.00 -8.49 4.10
CA PHE A 167 -18.15 -8.25 2.94
C PHE A 167 -18.22 -6.79 2.52
N MET A 168 -17.08 -6.21 2.18
CA MET A 168 -16.98 -4.86 1.62
C MET A 168 -16.42 -4.94 0.21
N ASN A 169 -17.15 -4.40 -0.76
CA ASN A 169 -16.67 -4.29 -2.14
C ASN A 169 -16.28 -2.84 -2.42
N ILE A 170 -14.99 -2.55 -2.25
CA ILE A 170 -14.41 -1.22 -2.38
C ILE A 170 -14.12 -0.97 -3.86
N THR A 171 -14.81 0.00 -4.45
CA THR A 171 -14.74 0.28 -5.89
C THR A 171 -13.84 1.46 -6.24
N GLU A 172 -13.64 2.38 -5.30
CA GLU A 172 -12.77 3.55 -5.50
C GLU A 172 -12.24 4.08 -4.16
N ASP A 173 -10.99 4.54 -4.19
CA ASP A 173 -10.39 5.36 -3.12
C ASP A 173 -10.60 6.85 -3.45
N LEU A 174 -11.32 7.54 -2.59
CA LEU A 174 -11.66 8.96 -2.75
C LEU A 174 -10.68 9.89 -2.06
N THR A 175 -9.64 9.33 -1.42
CA THR A 175 -8.59 10.13 -0.77
C THR A 175 -8.00 11.13 -1.74
N SER A 176 -8.13 12.42 -1.45
CA SER A 176 -7.65 13.48 -2.32
C SER A 176 -6.71 14.46 -1.63
N PHE A 177 -5.99 15.23 -2.44
CA PHE A 177 -4.96 16.17 -2.00
C PHE A 177 -5.12 17.44 -2.83
N GLN A 178 -5.78 18.45 -2.30
CA GLN A 178 -5.80 19.79 -2.90
C GLN A 178 -4.52 20.52 -2.52
N LEU A 179 -3.79 20.97 -3.48
CA LEU A 179 -2.51 21.68 -3.33
C LEU A 179 -2.64 23.13 -3.78
N ALA A 180 -1.80 23.99 -3.22
CA ALA A 180 -1.73 25.37 -3.68
C ALA A 180 -1.31 25.46 -5.15
N PRO A 181 -1.85 26.42 -5.91
CA PRO A 181 -1.43 26.65 -7.30
C PRO A 181 0.08 26.87 -7.43
N GLY A 182 0.65 26.39 -8.54
CA GLY A 182 2.09 26.50 -8.83
C GLY A 182 2.94 25.34 -8.35
N ALA A 183 2.35 24.30 -7.77
CA ALA A 183 3.07 23.05 -7.48
C ALA A 183 3.48 22.33 -8.78
N GLU A 184 4.64 21.67 -8.73
CA GLU A 184 5.18 20.86 -9.82
C GLU A 184 5.36 19.42 -9.34
N ALA A 185 4.93 18.45 -10.16
CA ALA A 185 5.07 17.03 -9.89
C ALA A 185 6.17 16.38 -10.75
N TYR A 186 6.82 15.36 -10.23
CA TYR A 186 7.70 14.46 -10.97
C TYR A 186 6.90 13.21 -11.35
N HIS A 187 6.08 13.37 -12.41
CA HIS A 187 5.14 12.34 -12.88
C HIS A 187 5.85 11.21 -13.61
N PHE A 188 5.43 9.97 -13.35
CA PHE A 188 5.82 8.78 -14.11
C PHE A 188 4.67 7.77 -14.15
N ALA A 189 4.31 7.30 -15.34
CA ALA A 189 3.12 6.46 -15.53
C ALA A 189 3.30 5.03 -14.98
N TRP A 190 4.55 4.55 -14.84
CA TRP A 190 4.89 3.22 -14.33
C TRP A 190 6.33 3.19 -13.84
N ALA A 191 6.65 2.26 -12.95
CA ALA A 191 7.88 2.23 -12.15
C ALA A 191 9.21 2.34 -12.94
N GLN A 192 9.24 1.92 -14.20
CA GLN A 192 10.44 1.98 -15.06
C GLN A 192 10.47 3.20 -15.98
N ALA A 193 9.43 4.03 -15.96
CA ALA A 193 9.39 5.25 -16.77
C ALA A 193 10.27 6.34 -16.15
N SER A 194 10.88 7.15 -16.99
CA SER A 194 11.61 8.33 -16.53
C SER A 194 10.63 9.39 -16.02
N PRO A 195 10.86 9.95 -14.82
CA PRO A 195 10.03 11.01 -14.28
C PRO A 195 10.01 12.24 -15.19
N LYS A 196 8.83 12.83 -15.39
CA LYS A 196 8.64 14.08 -16.11
C LYS A 196 8.21 15.16 -15.12
N LYS A 197 8.92 16.27 -15.10
CA LYS A 197 8.52 17.45 -14.33
C LYS A 197 7.36 18.15 -15.02
N VAL A 198 6.23 18.32 -14.33
CA VAL A 198 4.96 18.80 -14.91
C VAL A 198 4.15 19.58 -13.89
N LYS A 199 3.39 20.58 -14.36
CA LYS A 199 2.43 21.32 -13.53
C LYS A 199 1.18 20.49 -13.27
N LEU A 200 0.48 20.80 -12.19
CA LEU A 200 -0.77 20.16 -11.80
C LEU A 200 -1.97 20.83 -12.51
N LEU A 201 -1.96 20.81 -13.84
CA LEU A 201 -3.02 21.38 -14.68
C LEU A 201 -3.63 20.30 -15.58
N LYS A 202 -4.94 20.24 -15.67
CA LYS A 202 -5.67 19.30 -16.54
C LYS A 202 -5.33 19.47 -18.03
N SER A 203 -4.84 20.64 -18.42
CA SER A 203 -4.35 20.93 -19.77
C SER A 203 -3.04 20.23 -20.12
N GLU A 204 -2.26 19.77 -19.13
CA GLU A 204 -1.00 19.05 -19.35
C GLU A 204 -1.30 17.62 -19.84
N PRO A 205 -0.87 17.24 -21.06
CA PRO A 205 -1.24 15.96 -21.67
C PRO A 205 -0.80 14.73 -20.87
N VAL A 206 0.25 14.83 -20.05
CA VAL A 206 0.79 13.73 -19.26
C VAL A 206 -0.23 13.22 -18.23
N TRP A 207 -1.14 14.09 -17.74
CA TRP A 207 -2.18 13.71 -16.78
C TRP A 207 -3.38 12.95 -17.40
N LYS A 208 -3.31 12.59 -18.68
CA LYS A 208 -4.20 11.57 -19.26
C LYS A 208 -3.89 10.18 -18.70
N GLU A 209 -2.67 9.99 -18.22
CA GLU A 209 -2.24 8.78 -17.51
C GLU A 209 -2.06 9.10 -16.03
N GLU A 210 -2.36 8.14 -15.19
CA GLU A 210 -2.14 8.24 -13.75
C GLU A 210 -0.65 8.10 -13.43
N SER A 211 -0.18 8.84 -12.44
CA SER A 211 1.19 8.67 -11.95
C SER A 211 1.30 7.45 -11.04
N ASP A 212 2.42 6.76 -11.15
CA ASP A 212 2.80 5.76 -10.15
C ASP A 212 3.25 6.46 -8.86
N ARG A 213 3.49 5.71 -7.80
CA ARG A 213 3.89 6.19 -6.48
C ARG A 213 5.27 5.68 -6.07
N PRO A 214 5.99 6.40 -5.19
CA PRO A 214 5.63 7.69 -4.60
C PRO A 214 5.67 8.83 -5.61
N LEU A 215 4.65 9.68 -5.62
CA LEU A 215 4.66 10.90 -6.42
C LEU A 215 5.35 12.01 -5.64
N VAL A 216 6.48 12.46 -6.13
CA VAL A 216 7.22 13.58 -5.53
C VAL A 216 6.76 14.89 -6.17
N LEU A 217 6.56 15.91 -5.34
CA LEU A 217 6.15 17.25 -5.74
C LEU A 217 7.07 18.31 -5.12
N LYS A 218 7.20 19.43 -5.82
CA LYS A 218 7.73 20.68 -5.29
C LYS A 218 6.59 21.68 -5.19
N LEU A 219 6.22 22.07 -3.99
CA LEU A 219 5.17 23.03 -3.73
C LEU A 219 5.64 24.47 -4.01
N SER A 220 4.68 25.37 -4.28
CA SER A 220 4.98 26.79 -4.52
C SER A 220 5.60 27.51 -3.32
N ASN A 221 5.36 27.04 -2.10
CA ASN A 221 5.97 27.54 -0.86
C ASN A 221 7.39 27.00 -0.59
N GLY A 222 7.96 26.24 -1.54
CA GLY A 222 9.32 25.73 -1.50
C GLY A 222 9.47 24.35 -0.83
N ILE A 223 8.42 23.81 -0.21
CA ILE A 223 8.45 22.47 0.39
C ILE A 223 8.44 21.40 -0.72
N TYR A 224 9.22 20.33 -0.50
CA TYR A 224 9.09 19.09 -1.24
C TYR A 224 8.18 18.13 -0.47
N THR A 225 7.27 17.48 -1.16
CA THR A 225 6.39 16.48 -0.57
C THR A 225 6.35 15.22 -1.42
N SER A 226 6.07 14.09 -0.80
CA SER A 226 5.79 12.85 -1.53
C SER A 226 4.48 12.26 -1.05
N ILE A 227 3.70 11.76 -2.01
CA ILE A 227 2.46 11.02 -1.75
C ILE A 227 2.71 9.57 -2.13
N GLY A 228 2.45 8.66 -1.20
CA GLY A 228 2.75 7.25 -1.35
C GLY A 228 1.73 6.33 -0.70
N GLU A 229 2.04 5.04 -0.78
CA GLU A 229 1.25 3.94 -0.23
C GLU A 229 2.18 2.98 0.50
N ALA A 230 1.74 2.44 1.63
CA ALA A 230 2.50 1.45 2.40
C ALA A 230 1.61 0.29 2.85
N VAL A 231 2.22 -0.87 3.10
CA VAL A 231 1.56 -2.10 3.58
C VAL A 231 0.51 -2.61 2.57
N LEU A 232 0.92 -2.69 1.30
CA LEU A 232 0.12 -3.29 0.24
C LEU A 232 0.32 -4.81 0.22
N SER A 233 -0.54 -5.57 0.90
CA SER A 233 -0.43 -7.04 1.00
C SER A 233 -1.59 -7.79 0.37
N ASP A 234 -2.83 -7.35 0.59
CA ASP A 234 -4.05 -7.94 0.07
C ASP A 234 -5.04 -6.85 -0.33
N PHE A 235 -4.64 -6.00 -1.24
CA PHE A 235 -5.47 -4.90 -1.74
C PHE A 235 -5.10 -4.56 -3.18
N SER A 236 -5.96 -3.79 -3.83
CA SER A 236 -5.69 -3.21 -5.14
C SER A 236 -4.62 -2.13 -5.05
N ARG A 237 -3.64 -2.15 -5.95
CA ARG A 237 -2.55 -1.17 -5.98
C ARG A 237 -3.08 0.22 -6.26
N GLY A 238 -2.66 1.20 -5.46
CA GLY A 238 -2.95 2.60 -5.68
C GLY A 238 -2.08 3.23 -6.76
N LYS A 239 -2.64 4.19 -7.49
CA LYS A 239 -1.94 5.20 -8.30
C LYS A 239 -2.48 6.58 -7.93
N ILE A 240 -2.00 7.61 -8.60
CA ILE A 240 -2.38 9.00 -8.32
C ILE A 240 -2.83 9.66 -9.62
N LYS A 241 -4.09 10.11 -9.65
CA LYS A 241 -4.69 10.82 -10.78
C LYS A 241 -4.87 12.29 -10.47
N LEU A 242 -4.80 13.15 -11.49
CA LEU A 242 -5.18 14.55 -11.37
C LEU A 242 -6.68 14.67 -11.70
N VAL A 243 -7.52 15.01 -10.73
CA VAL A 243 -8.99 15.08 -10.92
C VAL A 243 -9.46 16.50 -11.29
N ALA A 244 -8.76 17.52 -10.81
CA ALA A 244 -8.94 18.92 -11.17
C ALA A 244 -7.59 19.62 -11.13
N ASP A 245 -7.50 20.87 -11.60
CA ASP A 245 -6.28 21.66 -11.48
C ASP A 245 -5.89 21.74 -9.98
N ASN A 246 -4.63 21.41 -9.70
CA ASN A 246 -4.05 21.32 -8.36
C ASN A 246 -4.73 20.33 -7.40
N LYS A 247 -5.63 19.46 -7.86
CA LYS A 247 -6.27 18.42 -7.05
C LYS A 247 -5.88 17.02 -7.53
N LEU A 248 -5.09 16.33 -6.71
CA LEU A 248 -4.74 14.93 -6.88
C LEU A 248 -5.71 14.04 -6.10
N GLN A 249 -5.89 12.82 -6.55
CA GLN A 249 -6.68 11.78 -5.87
C GLN A 249 -6.00 10.43 -6.01
N MET A 250 -6.10 9.60 -4.99
CA MET A 250 -5.76 8.18 -5.11
C MET A 250 -6.68 7.52 -6.13
N SER A 251 -6.17 6.53 -6.81
CA SER A 251 -6.96 5.64 -7.65
C SER A 251 -6.63 4.20 -7.30
N MET A 252 -7.53 3.29 -7.63
CA MET A 252 -7.32 1.86 -7.48
C MET A 252 -7.13 1.25 -8.86
N PHE A 253 -6.20 0.30 -8.98
CA PHE A 253 -5.99 -0.42 -10.24
C PHE A 253 -7.22 -1.26 -10.62
N ASP A 254 -7.90 -1.82 -9.61
CA ASP A 254 -9.12 -2.60 -9.73
C ASP A 254 -9.91 -2.51 -8.41
N THR A 255 -11.15 -2.99 -8.41
CA THR A 255 -11.94 -3.14 -7.19
C THR A 255 -11.28 -4.10 -6.20
N ALA A 256 -11.54 -3.90 -4.91
CA ALA A 256 -11.08 -4.79 -3.87
C ALA A 256 -12.27 -5.32 -3.05
N SER A 257 -12.33 -6.64 -2.90
CA SER A 257 -13.33 -7.31 -2.07
C SER A 257 -12.66 -7.80 -0.79
N VAL A 258 -13.15 -7.35 0.36
CA VAL A 258 -12.56 -7.64 1.66
C VAL A 258 -13.63 -8.09 2.65
N ILE A 259 -13.21 -8.74 3.72
CA ILE A 259 -14.08 -9.18 4.82
C ILE A 259 -13.65 -8.41 6.06
N THR A 260 -14.59 -7.83 6.79
CA THR A 260 -14.32 -7.17 8.07
C THR A 260 -13.93 -8.22 9.15
N ALA A 261 -12.98 -7.95 10.03
CA ALA A 261 -12.23 -6.68 10.19
C ALA A 261 -11.12 -6.57 9.13
N TYR A 262 -10.96 -5.38 8.55
CA TYR A 262 -9.99 -5.20 7.47
C TYR A 262 -9.32 -3.82 7.54
N ASP A 263 -8.00 -3.81 7.29
CA ASP A 263 -7.18 -2.61 7.18
C ASP A 263 -6.81 -2.33 5.72
N MET A 264 -7.19 -1.19 5.18
CA MET A 264 -6.67 -0.73 3.88
C MET A 264 -5.19 -0.36 3.99
N PRO A 265 -4.44 -0.35 2.87
CA PRO A 265 -3.08 0.16 2.85
C PRO A 265 -3.02 1.62 3.31
N TRP A 266 -1.91 1.97 3.95
CA TRP A 266 -1.66 3.34 4.37
C TRP A 266 -1.48 4.29 3.18
N ARG A 267 -2.03 5.48 3.28
CA ARG A 267 -1.69 6.65 2.46
C ARG A 267 -0.68 7.47 3.24
N VAL A 268 0.43 7.79 2.60
CA VAL A 268 1.59 8.41 3.26
C VAL A 268 1.89 9.74 2.60
N VAL A 269 1.98 10.80 3.40
CA VAL A 269 2.40 12.14 2.97
C VAL A 269 3.63 12.54 3.78
N MET A 270 4.75 12.70 3.10
CA MET A 270 6.00 13.18 3.68
C MET A 270 6.29 14.59 3.16
N ALA A 271 6.87 15.44 3.98
CA ALA A 271 7.26 16.79 3.61
C ALA A 271 8.67 17.12 4.13
N ALA A 272 9.41 17.90 3.37
CA ALA A 272 10.76 18.32 3.73
C ALA A 272 11.14 19.63 3.01
N GLU A 273 12.09 20.37 3.58
CA GLU A 273 12.62 21.57 2.94
C GLU A 273 13.55 21.24 1.76
N ARG A 274 14.18 20.07 1.78
CA ARG A 274 15.08 19.58 0.73
C ARG A 274 14.58 18.23 0.20
N ALA A 275 14.64 18.04 -1.12
CA ALA A 275 14.20 16.80 -1.75
C ALA A 275 14.91 15.54 -1.22
N ILE A 276 16.22 15.67 -0.87
CA ILE A 276 17.00 14.54 -0.34
C ILE A 276 16.49 14.03 1.00
N ASP A 277 15.89 14.90 1.81
CA ASP A 277 15.40 14.52 3.12
C ASP A 277 14.16 13.61 3.02
N LEU A 278 13.41 13.63 1.92
CA LEU A 278 12.34 12.65 1.66
C LEU A 278 12.90 11.21 1.56
N ILE A 279 14.13 11.03 1.05
CA ILE A 279 14.79 9.72 1.01
C ILE A 279 15.33 9.36 2.39
N ASN A 280 15.86 10.33 3.13
CA ASN A 280 16.42 10.11 4.47
C ASN A 280 15.33 9.71 5.47
N ASN A 281 14.11 10.21 5.29
CA ASN A 281 12.98 10.02 6.20
C ASN A 281 12.18 8.71 5.93
N LYS A 282 12.70 7.79 5.15
CA LYS A 282 12.02 6.55 4.74
C LYS A 282 11.74 5.55 5.88
N GLN A 283 12.24 5.78 7.09
CA GLN A 283 11.99 4.91 8.25
C GLN A 283 10.49 4.81 8.57
N LEU A 284 9.72 5.87 8.37
CA LEU A 284 8.27 5.86 8.48
C LEU A 284 7.64 4.70 7.69
N MET A 285 8.08 4.47 6.45
CA MET A 285 7.55 3.39 5.61
C MET A 285 7.80 2.01 6.21
N LEU A 286 8.92 1.83 6.93
CA LEU A 286 9.25 0.58 7.62
C LEU A 286 8.40 0.42 8.89
N ASN A 287 8.20 1.49 9.64
CA ASN A 287 7.43 1.52 10.88
C ASN A 287 5.93 1.22 10.71
N LEU A 288 5.39 1.46 9.51
CA LEU A 288 3.98 1.14 9.21
C LEU A 288 3.72 -0.35 9.05
N ASN A 289 4.76 -1.17 8.87
CA ASN A 289 4.62 -2.62 8.73
C ASN A 289 4.50 -3.31 10.09
N ALA A 290 3.83 -4.46 10.10
CA ALA A 290 3.82 -5.33 11.27
C ALA A 290 5.23 -5.88 11.56
N PRO A 291 5.56 -6.22 12.81
CA PRO A 291 6.83 -6.85 13.16
C PRO A 291 7.06 -8.15 12.38
N CYS A 292 8.34 -8.45 12.09
CA CYS A 292 8.73 -9.72 11.48
C CYS A 292 8.28 -10.89 12.35
N LYS A 293 7.61 -11.89 11.74
CA LYS A 293 7.12 -13.10 12.43
C LYS A 293 8.02 -14.31 12.20
N ILE A 294 9.10 -14.18 11.41
CA ILE A 294 10.05 -15.28 11.15
C ILE A 294 10.89 -15.46 12.41
N ALA A 295 10.79 -16.63 13.02
CA ALA A 295 11.46 -16.92 14.29
C ALA A 295 12.99 -17.04 14.14
N ASP A 296 13.45 -17.72 13.09
CA ASP A 296 14.88 -17.82 12.74
C ASP A 296 15.13 -17.05 11.45
N THR A 297 15.83 -15.92 11.56
CA THR A 297 16.21 -15.07 10.44
C THR A 297 17.67 -15.26 10.01
N SER A 298 18.40 -16.21 10.60
CA SER A 298 19.84 -16.41 10.34
C SER A 298 20.17 -16.82 8.91
N TRP A 299 19.20 -17.42 8.21
CA TRP A 299 19.33 -17.82 6.80
C TRP A 299 19.17 -16.64 5.82
N ILE A 300 18.62 -15.51 6.24
CA ILE A 300 18.45 -14.32 5.40
C ILE A 300 19.83 -13.70 5.16
N ARG A 301 20.34 -13.82 3.95
CA ARG A 301 21.65 -13.35 3.54
C ARG A 301 21.51 -12.30 2.42
N PRO A 302 21.32 -11.02 2.75
CA PRO A 302 21.30 -9.96 1.76
C PRO A 302 22.66 -9.80 1.13
N GLY A 303 22.68 -9.29 -0.11
CA GLY A 303 23.94 -9.07 -0.80
C GLY A 303 23.74 -8.70 -2.26
N LYS A 304 24.86 -8.63 -2.97
CA LYS A 304 24.90 -8.35 -4.42
C LYS A 304 24.94 -9.66 -5.18
N ALA A 305 24.11 -9.77 -6.22
CA ALA A 305 24.11 -10.91 -7.15
C ALA A 305 24.71 -10.53 -8.49
N PHE A 306 25.49 -11.44 -9.08
CA PHE A 306 25.95 -11.34 -10.47
C PHE A 306 25.00 -12.10 -11.37
N ARG A 307 24.39 -11.40 -12.33
CA ARG A 307 23.41 -11.99 -13.27
C ARG A 307 24.10 -12.72 -14.40
N VAL A 308 23.81 -14.01 -14.55
CA VAL A 308 24.35 -14.92 -15.54
C VAL A 308 23.36 -15.05 -16.70
N CYS A 309 23.62 -14.35 -17.80
CA CYS A 309 22.74 -14.35 -18.97
C CYS A 309 23.08 -15.47 -19.97
N ARG A 310 24.34 -15.90 -20.03
CA ARG A 310 24.74 -17.06 -20.81
C ARG A 310 24.62 -18.32 -19.96
N LEU A 311 23.62 -19.11 -20.24
CA LEU A 311 23.14 -20.19 -19.39
C LEU A 311 23.77 -21.55 -19.85
N ASP A 312 25.01 -21.77 -19.45
CA ASP A 312 25.74 -23.04 -19.53
C ASP A 312 26.59 -23.23 -18.25
N MET A 313 26.97 -24.47 -17.95
CA MET A 313 27.70 -24.82 -16.75
C MET A 313 29.05 -24.09 -16.65
N LYS A 314 29.79 -24.02 -17.77
CA LYS A 314 31.09 -23.34 -17.81
C LYS A 314 30.98 -21.85 -17.40
N THR A 315 30.01 -21.12 -17.99
CA THR A 315 29.79 -19.70 -17.68
C THR A 315 29.31 -19.52 -16.26
N ALA A 316 28.45 -20.40 -15.76
CA ALA A 316 27.97 -20.33 -14.38
C ALA A 316 29.10 -20.54 -13.36
N LEU A 317 30.02 -21.47 -13.60
CA LEU A 317 31.21 -21.67 -12.77
C LEU A 317 32.15 -20.46 -12.79
N GLN A 318 32.39 -19.88 -13.98
CA GLN A 318 33.19 -18.64 -14.09
C GLN A 318 32.53 -17.48 -13.35
N ALA A 319 31.18 -17.40 -13.34
CA ALA A 319 30.47 -16.38 -12.60
C ALA A 319 30.61 -16.55 -11.07
N ILE A 320 30.70 -17.79 -10.57
CA ILE A 320 31.01 -18.06 -9.17
C ILE A 320 32.40 -17.53 -8.82
N ASP A 321 33.41 -17.84 -9.65
CA ASP A 321 34.79 -17.36 -9.43
C ASP A 321 34.87 -15.83 -9.47
N PHE A 322 34.17 -15.22 -10.42
CA PHE A 322 34.06 -13.76 -10.49
C PHE A 322 33.36 -13.17 -9.24
N ALA A 323 32.29 -13.80 -8.76
CA ALA A 323 31.60 -13.36 -7.57
C ALA A 323 32.49 -13.39 -6.33
N VAL A 324 33.29 -14.46 -6.16
CA VAL A 324 34.31 -14.57 -5.10
C VAL A 324 35.33 -13.44 -5.21
N ASP A 325 35.92 -13.25 -6.41
CA ASP A 325 36.94 -12.24 -6.65
C ASP A 325 36.43 -10.82 -6.36
N ARG A 326 35.17 -10.54 -6.62
CA ARG A 326 34.54 -9.22 -6.43
C ARG A 326 33.82 -9.05 -5.08
N GLY A 327 33.85 -10.03 -4.22
CA GLY A 327 33.18 -9.99 -2.93
C GLY A 327 31.65 -9.91 -3.04
N LEU A 328 31.08 -10.50 -4.10
CA LEU A 328 29.64 -10.63 -4.25
C LEU A 328 29.14 -11.84 -3.47
N GLN A 329 27.86 -11.84 -3.11
CA GLN A 329 27.28 -12.87 -2.26
C GLN A 329 26.56 -13.95 -3.07
N HIS A 330 26.08 -13.61 -4.28
CA HIS A 330 25.23 -14.47 -5.07
C HIS A 330 25.58 -14.40 -6.56
N ILE A 331 25.22 -15.49 -7.27
CA ILE A 331 24.98 -15.45 -8.71
C ILE A 331 23.50 -15.69 -8.98
N GLU A 332 22.96 -15.17 -10.08
CA GLU A 332 21.60 -15.37 -10.53
C GLU A 332 21.58 -15.96 -11.93
N LEU A 333 21.01 -17.15 -12.13
CA LEU A 333 20.71 -17.66 -13.45
C LEU A 333 19.47 -16.94 -13.98
N ASP A 334 19.65 -16.20 -15.09
CA ASP A 334 18.60 -15.39 -15.72
C ASP A 334 17.52 -16.23 -16.40
N ALA A 335 16.50 -15.56 -16.90
CA ALA A 335 15.38 -16.14 -17.66
C ALA A 335 15.86 -17.10 -18.76
N GLY A 336 15.13 -18.19 -18.96
CA GLY A 336 15.39 -19.17 -20.02
C GLY A 336 16.26 -20.37 -19.63
N TRP A 337 16.64 -20.54 -18.34
CA TRP A 337 17.38 -21.72 -17.90
C TRP A 337 16.51 -22.98 -17.92
N TYR A 338 15.18 -22.88 -17.77
CA TYR A 338 14.20 -23.98 -17.86
C TYR A 338 13.37 -23.93 -19.17
N GLY A 339 13.71 -23.06 -20.09
CA GLY A 339 13.04 -22.91 -21.40
C GLY A 339 12.39 -21.53 -21.57
N SER A 340 11.53 -21.41 -22.57
CA SER A 340 10.83 -20.14 -22.83
C SER A 340 9.86 -19.78 -21.70
N GLU A 341 10.00 -18.58 -21.16
CA GLU A 341 9.17 -18.05 -20.08
C GLU A 341 7.68 -17.98 -20.44
N TRP A 342 7.37 -17.87 -21.73
CA TRP A 342 6.02 -17.66 -22.27
C TRP A 342 5.32 -18.96 -22.70
N LYS A 343 6.01 -20.13 -22.64
CA LYS A 343 5.44 -21.40 -23.06
C LYS A 343 4.93 -22.21 -21.90
N MET A 344 3.68 -22.69 -21.98
CA MET A 344 3.09 -23.56 -20.96
C MET A 344 3.82 -24.91 -20.84
N SER A 345 4.52 -25.35 -21.91
CA SER A 345 5.34 -26.57 -21.91
C SER A 345 6.66 -26.42 -21.15
N SER A 346 7.09 -25.18 -20.83
CA SER A 346 8.30 -24.95 -20.04
C SER A 346 8.03 -25.21 -18.57
N SER A 347 8.88 -25.99 -17.93
CA SER A 347 8.73 -26.37 -16.50
C SER A 347 9.97 -25.98 -15.71
N ALA A 348 9.78 -25.16 -14.68
CA ALA A 348 10.84 -24.76 -13.76
C ALA A 348 11.29 -25.88 -12.80
N LEU A 349 10.75 -27.11 -12.98
CA LEU A 349 11.18 -28.31 -12.26
C LEU A 349 12.40 -29.00 -12.89
N LYS A 350 12.85 -28.53 -14.05
CA LYS A 350 14.02 -29.11 -14.76
C LYS A 350 14.76 -28.05 -15.56
N VAL A 351 16.07 -28.23 -15.66
CA VAL A 351 16.90 -27.47 -16.60
C VAL A 351 16.55 -27.85 -18.02
N LEU A 352 16.54 -26.88 -18.92
CA LEU A 352 16.40 -27.18 -20.37
C LEU A 352 17.62 -27.96 -20.84
N GLU A 353 17.40 -29.09 -21.50
CA GLU A 353 18.46 -30.02 -21.93
C GLU A 353 19.60 -29.35 -22.71
N THR A 354 19.28 -28.36 -23.54
CA THR A 354 20.26 -27.59 -24.31
C THR A 354 21.13 -26.63 -23.50
N ARG A 355 20.89 -26.49 -22.19
CA ARG A 355 21.66 -25.59 -21.31
C ARG A 355 22.86 -26.27 -20.65
N ASP A 356 22.87 -27.59 -20.60
CA ASP A 356 23.95 -28.38 -20.01
C ASP A 356 24.39 -27.91 -18.63
N ILE A 357 23.41 -27.66 -17.73
CA ILE A 357 23.66 -27.23 -16.33
C ILE A 357 23.24 -28.36 -15.38
N ASP A 358 24.19 -28.89 -14.64
CA ASP A 358 23.93 -29.71 -13.47
C ASP A 358 23.65 -28.80 -12.27
N MET A 359 22.37 -28.60 -11.98
CA MET A 359 21.96 -27.63 -10.95
C MET A 359 22.44 -28.03 -9.54
N PRO A 360 22.30 -29.29 -9.09
CA PRO A 360 22.85 -29.73 -7.82
C PRO A 360 24.36 -29.51 -7.69
N GLU A 361 25.12 -29.85 -8.74
CA GLU A 361 26.56 -29.67 -8.77
C GLU A 361 26.96 -28.19 -8.76
N LEU A 362 26.27 -27.35 -9.53
CA LEU A 362 26.48 -25.89 -9.54
C LEU A 362 26.26 -25.31 -8.13
N CYS A 363 25.15 -25.64 -7.49
CA CYS A 363 24.83 -25.18 -6.14
C CYS A 363 25.87 -25.66 -5.11
N ARG A 364 26.33 -26.91 -5.24
CA ARG A 364 27.36 -27.47 -4.35
C ARG A 364 28.68 -26.71 -4.47
N GLN A 365 29.13 -26.43 -5.71
CA GLN A 365 30.37 -25.67 -5.96
C GLN A 365 30.23 -24.22 -5.47
N ALA A 366 29.12 -23.56 -5.74
CA ALA A 366 28.86 -22.21 -5.25
C ALA A 366 28.92 -22.14 -3.71
N LYS A 367 28.22 -23.06 -3.04
CA LYS A 367 28.19 -23.17 -1.58
C LYS A 367 29.58 -23.39 -0.99
N SER A 368 30.43 -24.23 -1.61
CA SER A 368 31.79 -24.48 -1.14
C SER A 368 32.68 -23.21 -1.16
N LYS A 369 32.31 -22.23 -1.99
CA LYS A 369 32.97 -20.92 -2.11
C LYS A 369 32.21 -19.78 -1.40
N GLY A 370 31.17 -20.10 -0.64
CA GLY A 370 30.35 -19.12 0.09
C GLY A 370 29.39 -18.30 -0.77
N ILE A 371 29.16 -18.71 -2.03
CA ILE A 371 28.28 -18.03 -3.00
C ILE A 371 26.90 -18.72 -3.02
N GLY A 372 25.83 -17.92 -2.95
CA GLY A 372 24.46 -18.39 -3.16
C GLY A 372 24.09 -18.44 -4.64
N VAL A 373 23.24 -19.40 -5.01
CA VAL A 373 22.67 -19.49 -6.36
C VAL A 373 21.20 -19.07 -6.31
N TRP A 374 20.84 -18.07 -7.10
CA TRP A 374 19.47 -17.62 -7.30
C TRP A 374 18.99 -18.03 -8.69
N LEU A 375 17.70 -18.35 -8.77
CA LEU A 375 17.07 -18.72 -10.04
C LEU A 375 15.96 -17.72 -10.37
N TYR A 376 16.02 -17.16 -11.57
CA TYR A 376 14.90 -16.40 -12.12
C TYR A 376 13.77 -17.37 -12.50
N VAL A 377 12.57 -17.15 -12.00
CA VAL A 377 11.39 -17.94 -12.34
C VAL A 377 10.22 -17.01 -12.62
N ASN A 378 9.61 -17.18 -13.79
CA ASN A 378 8.46 -16.39 -14.21
C ASN A 378 7.23 -16.68 -13.36
N GLN A 379 6.41 -15.66 -13.09
CA GLN A 379 5.16 -15.82 -12.35
C GLN A 379 4.27 -16.94 -12.90
N ARG A 380 4.23 -17.13 -14.21
CA ARG A 380 3.47 -18.24 -14.82
C ARG A 380 3.88 -19.61 -14.26
N ALA A 381 5.17 -19.87 -14.18
CA ALA A 381 5.68 -21.11 -13.61
C ALA A 381 5.47 -21.16 -12.09
N LEU A 382 5.75 -20.08 -11.39
CA LEU A 382 5.54 -19.98 -9.95
C LEU A 382 4.09 -20.23 -9.56
N SER A 383 3.13 -19.61 -10.25
CA SER A 383 1.70 -19.76 -9.93
C SER A 383 1.16 -21.17 -10.10
N GLN A 384 1.84 -22.00 -10.90
CA GLN A 384 1.42 -23.37 -11.20
C GLN A 384 2.25 -24.43 -10.47
N GLN A 385 3.51 -24.13 -10.16
CA GLN A 385 4.50 -25.14 -9.76
C GLN A 385 5.16 -24.85 -8.41
N LEU A 386 4.78 -23.79 -7.69
CA LEU A 386 5.48 -23.35 -6.49
C LEU A 386 5.66 -24.47 -5.47
N ASP A 387 4.61 -25.24 -5.20
CA ASP A 387 4.61 -26.34 -4.24
C ASP A 387 5.59 -27.48 -4.60
N SER A 388 5.88 -27.65 -5.89
CA SER A 388 6.86 -28.64 -6.38
C SER A 388 8.25 -28.03 -6.52
N ILE A 389 8.33 -26.73 -6.83
CA ILE A 389 9.59 -25.98 -6.98
C ILE A 389 10.34 -25.89 -5.66
N LEU A 390 9.67 -25.49 -4.57
CA LEU A 390 10.33 -25.18 -3.32
C LEU A 390 11.10 -26.37 -2.73
N PRO A 391 10.51 -27.57 -2.53
CA PRO A 391 11.26 -28.72 -2.02
C PRO A 391 12.36 -29.18 -2.96
N LEU A 392 12.17 -29.02 -4.29
CA LEU A 392 13.18 -29.37 -5.28
C LEU A 392 14.39 -28.42 -5.21
N TYR A 393 14.14 -27.11 -5.11
CA TYR A 393 15.20 -26.11 -5.04
C TYR A 393 15.96 -26.20 -3.73
N GLN A 394 15.28 -26.47 -2.63
CA GLN A 394 15.92 -26.76 -1.35
C GLN A 394 16.87 -27.98 -1.50
N LYS A 395 16.42 -29.07 -2.15
CA LYS A 395 17.24 -30.26 -2.42
C LYS A 395 18.44 -29.93 -3.32
N TRP A 396 18.30 -29.04 -4.28
CA TRP A 396 19.40 -28.60 -5.14
C TRP A 396 20.40 -27.69 -4.41
N GLY A 397 19.97 -27.05 -3.33
CA GLY A 397 20.76 -26.06 -2.57
C GLY A 397 20.67 -24.66 -3.15
N VAL A 398 19.59 -24.35 -3.88
CA VAL A 398 19.25 -22.98 -4.32
C VAL A 398 19.01 -22.11 -3.11
N SER A 399 19.51 -20.88 -3.13
CA SER A 399 19.44 -19.95 -2.01
C SER A 399 18.48 -18.79 -2.23
N GLY A 400 17.85 -18.69 -3.38
CA GLY A 400 16.88 -17.64 -3.65
C GLY A 400 16.17 -17.78 -4.99
N ILE A 401 15.02 -17.11 -5.11
CA ILE A 401 14.22 -17.05 -6.33
C ILE A 401 13.96 -15.59 -6.70
N THR A 402 14.28 -15.20 -7.93
CA THR A 402 13.83 -13.93 -8.50
C THR A 402 12.49 -14.16 -9.20
N PHE A 403 11.45 -13.50 -8.70
CA PHE A 403 10.10 -13.57 -9.27
C PHE A 403 10.03 -12.69 -10.53
N GLY A 404 9.94 -13.32 -11.70
CA GLY A 404 9.94 -12.64 -12.99
C GLY A 404 8.55 -12.36 -13.56
N PHE A 405 8.40 -11.23 -14.26
CA PHE A 405 7.17 -10.77 -14.92
C PHE A 405 5.93 -10.90 -14.06
N VAL A 406 6.03 -10.40 -12.82
CA VAL A 406 4.93 -10.44 -11.85
C VAL A 406 3.84 -9.47 -12.26
N GLN A 407 2.60 -9.93 -12.30
CA GLN A 407 1.43 -9.07 -12.43
C GLN A 407 1.29 -8.22 -11.17
N VAL A 408 1.16 -6.93 -11.35
CA VAL A 408 0.97 -5.96 -10.26
C VAL A 408 -0.30 -5.15 -10.51
N GLY A 409 -1.01 -4.84 -9.43
CA GLY A 409 -2.18 -3.98 -9.49
C GLY A 409 -3.45 -4.63 -8.95
N TYR A 410 -3.82 -5.79 -9.46
CA TYR A 410 -4.99 -6.52 -8.99
C TYR A 410 -4.81 -7.06 -7.56
N GLN A 411 -5.82 -6.96 -6.72
CA GLN A 411 -5.81 -7.53 -5.36
C GLN A 411 -5.37 -9.00 -5.37
N LYS A 412 -5.96 -9.82 -6.24
CA LYS A 412 -5.61 -11.24 -6.38
C LYS A 412 -4.13 -11.49 -6.53
N TRP A 413 -3.43 -10.70 -7.36
CA TRP A 413 -2.01 -10.91 -7.63
C TRP A 413 -1.13 -10.32 -6.54
N THR A 414 -1.57 -9.27 -5.87
CA THR A 414 -0.90 -8.72 -4.68
C THR A 414 -0.92 -9.74 -3.55
N ALA A 415 -2.09 -10.30 -3.23
CA ALA A 415 -2.25 -11.34 -2.23
C ALA A 415 -1.43 -12.59 -2.57
N TRP A 416 -1.54 -13.09 -3.82
CA TRP A 416 -0.79 -14.25 -4.28
C TRP A 416 0.73 -14.06 -4.11
N MET A 417 1.27 -12.91 -4.51
CA MET A 417 2.71 -12.66 -4.40
C MET A 417 3.16 -12.64 -2.93
N HIS A 418 2.37 -12.03 -2.06
CA HIS A 418 2.65 -11.98 -0.63
C HIS A 418 2.68 -13.40 -0.01
N ASP A 419 1.70 -14.23 -0.37
CA ASP A 419 1.61 -15.62 0.11
C ASP A 419 2.72 -16.49 -0.48
N ALA A 420 3.07 -16.31 -1.75
CA ALA A 420 4.18 -17.02 -2.37
C ALA A 420 5.53 -16.68 -1.69
N ILE A 421 5.77 -15.40 -1.36
CA ILE A 421 6.99 -14.98 -0.64
C ILE A 421 7.01 -15.59 0.77
N LYS A 422 5.90 -15.55 1.51
CA LYS A 422 5.80 -16.20 2.83
C LYS A 422 6.12 -17.68 2.76
N LYS A 423 5.55 -18.36 1.76
CA LYS A 423 5.80 -19.79 1.55
C LYS A 423 7.25 -20.10 1.23
N CYS A 424 7.95 -19.22 0.48
CA CYS A 424 9.38 -19.37 0.26
C CYS A 424 10.22 -19.32 1.56
N ALA A 425 9.74 -18.58 2.56
CA ALA A 425 10.43 -18.47 3.84
C ALA A 425 10.35 -19.75 4.71
N ASP A 426 9.47 -20.68 4.36
CA ASP A 426 9.33 -21.98 5.04
C ASP A 426 10.36 -23.03 4.56
N TYR A 427 11.11 -22.73 3.49
CA TYR A 427 12.11 -23.59 2.85
C TYR A 427 13.52 -23.03 2.92
#